data_ce8a8958e2334eb610c31bdf4bcbcc64
#
_entry.id   ce8a8958e2334eb610c31bdf4bcbcc64
#
_cell.length_a   1.000
_cell.length_b   1.000
_cell.length_c   1.000
_cell.angle_alpha   90.00
_cell.angle_beta   90.00
_cell.angle_gamma   90.00
#
_symmetry.space_group_name_H-M   'P 1'
#
loop_
_entity.id
_entity.type
_entity.pdbx_description
1 polymer ?
#
loop_
_entity_poly.entity_id
_entity_poly.type
_entity_poly.pdbx_seq_one_letter_code
_entity_poly.pdbx_strand_id
1 'polypeptide(L)'
;LLPTQLRKLIMPLDCAALTPNGDYLVQLGPGIWLMDNHKWALVAWERHRVAGQRYVLLHADFHWDGVDDFRPDGSPREALLAAGVDDLVAMTADEEYIRFDSFIAPAVRRGLLSEVHFFCKEDDSNEVGLDADLCAQAGVQQVVHDDVESLAHLDPTGPLIFDLCLDLFNHADYLEFEGDLWTDADVLEFLEATSSHILTAAVVTISLSFGYSGTEED
;
A
#
# COMPACT_ATOMS: atom_id res chain seq x y z
N LEU A 1 21.03 -15.20 0.85
CA LEU A 1 22.06 -14.32 0.21
C LEU A 1 21.43 -13.78 -1.06
N LEU A 2 21.06 -12.48 -1.08
CA LEU A 2 20.50 -11.78 -2.24
C LEU A 2 21.41 -11.95 -3.49
N PRO A 3 20.82 -12.21 -4.67
CA PRO A 3 21.56 -12.31 -5.91
C PRO A 3 22.42 -11.07 -6.17
N THR A 4 23.62 -11.27 -6.69
CA THR A 4 24.63 -10.22 -6.92
C THR A 4 24.15 -9.06 -7.81
N GLN A 5 23.11 -9.29 -8.63
CA GLN A 5 22.51 -8.26 -9.50
C GLN A 5 21.65 -7.26 -8.71
N LEU A 6 21.01 -7.67 -7.63
CA LEU A 6 20.23 -6.78 -6.75
C LEU A 6 21.11 -5.84 -5.92
N ARG A 7 22.35 -6.22 -5.63
CA ARG A 7 23.31 -5.36 -4.89
C ARG A 7 23.73 -4.09 -5.63
N LYS A 8 23.54 -4.02 -6.95
CA LYS A 8 23.91 -2.85 -7.77
C LYS A 8 22.83 -1.79 -7.89
N LEU A 9 21.59 -2.11 -7.45
CA LEU A 9 20.43 -1.21 -7.57
C LEU A 9 20.05 -0.53 -6.25
N ILE A 10 20.62 -0.96 -5.13
CA ILE A 10 20.32 -0.37 -3.83
C ILE A 10 21.30 0.78 -3.60
N MET A 11 20.86 2.01 -3.83
CA MET A 11 21.51 3.19 -3.24
C MET A 11 21.44 3.01 -1.72
N PRO A 12 22.53 3.28 -0.99
CA PRO A 12 22.43 3.25 0.47
C PRO A 12 21.38 4.28 0.89
N LEU A 13 20.29 3.79 1.46
CA LEU A 13 19.27 4.63 2.07
C LEU A 13 19.94 5.32 3.26
N ASP A 14 19.93 6.65 3.29
CA ASP A 14 20.30 7.38 4.48
C ASP A 14 19.13 7.32 5.46
N CYS A 15 19.13 6.29 6.29
CA CYS A 15 18.06 6.11 7.30
C CYS A 15 17.96 7.30 8.26
N ALA A 16 19.04 8.08 8.44
CA ALA A 16 19.02 9.29 9.26
C ALA A 16 18.19 10.44 8.63
N ALA A 17 17.90 10.35 7.33
CA ALA A 17 17.04 11.32 6.63
C ALA A 17 15.55 10.95 6.71
N LEU A 18 15.22 9.73 7.17
CA LEU A 18 13.85 9.27 7.37
C LEU A 18 13.38 9.79 8.73
N THR A 19 12.37 10.63 8.72
CA THR A 19 11.80 11.20 9.96
C THR A 19 10.39 10.68 10.16
N PRO A 20 9.99 10.38 11.40
CA PRO A 20 8.61 10.03 11.72
C PRO A 20 7.65 11.10 11.21
N ASN A 21 6.51 10.67 10.71
CA ASN A 21 5.45 11.53 10.13
C ASN A 21 5.96 12.46 9.01
N GLY A 22 6.96 11.99 8.26
CA GLY A 22 7.53 12.72 7.15
C GLY A 22 6.71 12.58 5.88
N ASP A 23 6.35 13.71 5.27
CA ASP A 23 5.72 13.76 3.95
C ASP A 23 6.78 13.55 2.85
N TYR A 24 7.22 12.31 2.67
CA TYR A 24 8.18 11.97 1.61
C TYR A 24 7.77 10.74 0.81
N LEU A 25 8.24 10.72 -0.42
CA LEU A 25 8.14 9.58 -1.34
C LEU A 25 9.50 9.39 -2.01
N VAL A 26 10.22 8.34 -1.62
CA VAL A 26 11.58 8.06 -2.07
C VAL A 26 11.59 6.88 -3.03
N GLN A 27 12.17 7.07 -4.21
CA GLN A 27 12.38 5.96 -5.14
C GLN A 27 13.70 5.25 -4.81
N LEU A 28 13.62 3.99 -4.36
CA LEU A 28 14.77 3.15 -4.02
C LEU A 28 15.36 2.44 -5.23
N GLY A 29 14.54 2.25 -6.26
CA GLY A 29 14.91 1.56 -7.50
C GLY A 29 13.79 1.64 -8.53
N PRO A 30 13.99 1.10 -9.74
CA PRO A 30 12.92 1.06 -10.74
C PRO A 30 11.68 0.35 -10.18
N GLY A 31 10.57 1.07 -10.02
CA GLY A 31 9.32 0.55 -9.51
C GLY A 31 9.28 0.30 -7.99
N ILE A 32 10.33 0.66 -7.22
CA ILE A 32 10.38 0.44 -5.77
C ILE A 32 10.38 1.79 -5.07
N TRP A 33 9.39 1.98 -4.18
CA TRP A 33 9.14 3.23 -3.49
C TRP A 33 9.04 3.03 -1.97
N LEU A 34 9.56 3.99 -1.23
CA LEU A 34 9.49 4.07 0.22
C LEU A 34 8.82 5.37 0.63
N MET A 35 7.96 5.28 1.61
CA MET A 35 7.25 6.40 2.23
C MET A 35 7.09 6.15 3.73
N ASP A 36 6.74 7.18 4.49
CA ASP A 36 6.27 7.00 5.86
C ASP A 36 4.74 6.97 5.88
N ASN A 37 4.11 8.04 5.41
CA ASN A 37 2.66 8.10 5.32
C ASN A 37 2.15 7.34 4.10
N HIS A 38 1.29 6.33 4.33
CA HIS A 38 0.84 5.38 3.31
C HIS A 38 0.06 6.03 2.15
N LYS A 39 -0.57 7.20 2.34
CA LYS A 39 -1.27 7.96 1.28
C LYS A 39 -0.45 8.13 0.00
N TRP A 40 0.89 8.20 0.11
CA TRP A 40 1.79 8.40 -1.03
C TRP A 40 1.88 7.20 -1.98
N ALA A 41 1.38 6.04 -1.57
CA ALA A 41 1.33 4.85 -2.41
C ALA A 41 0.52 5.12 -3.70
N LEU A 42 -0.60 5.84 -3.62
CA LEU A 42 -1.40 6.24 -4.79
C LEU A 42 -0.56 6.99 -5.83
N VAL A 43 0.28 7.94 -5.38
CA VAL A 43 1.15 8.72 -6.28
C VAL A 43 2.20 7.83 -6.92
N ALA A 44 2.80 6.90 -6.16
CA ALA A 44 3.75 5.94 -6.69
C ALA A 44 3.11 5.06 -7.77
N TRP A 45 1.93 4.52 -7.53
CA TRP A 45 1.19 3.68 -8.48
C TRP A 45 0.84 4.44 -9.77
N GLU A 46 0.35 5.68 -9.64
CA GLU A 46 -0.01 6.51 -10.79
C GLU A 46 1.18 6.93 -11.64
N ARG A 47 2.38 7.06 -11.05
CA ARG A 47 3.63 7.28 -11.81
C ARG A 47 3.99 6.11 -12.72
N HIS A 48 3.49 4.91 -12.40
CA HIS A 48 3.70 3.68 -13.18
C HIS A 48 2.51 3.30 -14.05
N ARG A 49 1.46 4.15 -14.09
CA ARG A 49 0.28 3.90 -14.91
C ARG A 49 0.64 3.78 -16.39
N VAL A 50 0.24 2.66 -16.98
CA VAL A 50 0.27 2.46 -18.43
C VAL A 50 -1.15 2.64 -18.98
N ALA A 51 -1.30 3.42 -20.06
CA ALA A 51 -2.60 3.70 -20.64
C ALA A 51 -3.33 2.40 -21.07
N GLY A 52 -4.57 2.26 -20.63
CA GLY A 52 -5.40 1.09 -20.91
C GLY A 52 -5.09 -0.16 -20.08
N GLN A 53 -4.10 -0.11 -19.19
CA GLN A 53 -3.76 -1.20 -18.29
C GLN A 53 -4.40 -0.99 -16.91
N ARG A 54 -4.90 -2.07 -16.34
CA ARG A 54 -5.33 -2.12 -14.94
C ARG A 54 -4.41 -3.09 -14.19
N TYR A 55 -4.26 -2.83 -12.91
CA TYR A 55 -3.35 -3.58 -12.03
C TYR A 55 -4.14 -4.44 -11.04
N VAL A 56 -3.51 -5.48 -10.58
CA VAL A 56 -3.90 -6.22 -9.38
C VAL A 56 -3.12 -5.63 -8.22
N LEU A 57 -3.79 -5.29 -7.13
CA LEU A 57 -3.17 -4.83 -5.90
C LEU A 57 -3.12 -6.00 -4.90
N LEU A 58 -1.95 -6.27 -4.34
CA LEU A 58 -1.81 -7.00 -3.09
C LEU A 58 -1.41 -5.98 -2.01
N HIS A 59 -2.36 -5.69 -1.12
CA HIS A 59 -2.20 -4.79 0.01
C HIS A 59 -2.01 -5.62 1.27
N ALA A 60 -0.84 -5.51 1.87
CA ALA A 60 -0.43 -6.20 3.09
C ALA A 60 -0.15 -5.16 4.17
N ASP A 61 -1.02 -5.08 5.16
CA ASP A 61 -1.12 -3.99 6.12
C ASP A 61 -1.77 -4.49 7.42
N PHE A 62 -1.62 -3.79 8.52
CA PHE A 62 -2.48 -4.00 9.66
C PHE A 62 -3.91 -3.54 9.34
N HIS A 63 -4.07 -2.37 8.70
CA HIS A 63 -5.33 -1.69 8.41
C HIS A 63 -5.88 -2.04 7.01
N TRP A 64 -7.16 -1.71 6.78
CA TRP A 64 -7.80 -1.94 5.47
C TRP A 64 -7.55 -0.84 4.46
N ASP A 65 -7.34 0.40 4.91
CA ASP A 65 -7.10 1.60 4.08
C ASP A 65 -8.12 1.79 2.93
N GLY A 66 -9.31 1.24 3.16
CA GLY A 66 -10.38 1.18 2.16
C GLY A 66 -11.38 2.34 2.20
N VAL A 67 -11.17 3.35 3.05
CA VAL A 67 -12.08 4.49 3.21
C VAL A 67 -12.24 5.26 1.90
N ASP A 68 -13.47 5.63 1.58
CA ASP A 68 -13.81 6.35 0.36
C ASP A 68 -14.35 7.75 0.66
N ASP A 69 -13.46 8.71 0.79
CA ASP A 69 -13.79 10.11 1.06
C ASP A 69 -14.38 10.87 -0.14
N PHE A 70 -14.37 10.26 -1.32
CA PHE A 70 -14.95 10.81 -2.54
C PHE A 70 -16.43 10.45 -2.75
N ARG A 71 -17.09 9.83 -1.76
CA ARG A 71 -18.53 9.49 -1.80
C ARG A 71 -19.46 10.68 -1.70
N PRO A 72 -19.24 11.64 -0.75
CA PRO A 72 -20.20 12.68 -0.47
C PRO A 72 -20.40 13.63 -1.64
N ASP A 73 -21.61 14.17 -1.74
CA ASP A 73 -21.90 15.32 -2.60
C ASP A 73 -21.00 16.49 -2.18
N GLY A 74 -20.31 17.08 -3.18
CA GLY A 74 -19.38 18.18 -2.97
C GLY A 74 -17.92 17.79 -2.86
N SER A 75 -17.59 16.49 -2.87
CA SER A 75 -16.21 16.05 -2.98
C SER A 75 -15.61 16.43 -4.35
N PRO A 76 -14.30 16.65 -4.47
CA PRO A 76 -13.65 17.00 -5.73
C PRO A 76 -13.45 15.79 -6.65
N ARG A 77 -14.46 14.91 -6.74
CA ARG A 77 -14.40 13.67 -7.52
C ARG A 77 -14.05 13.91 -8.98
N GLU A 78 -14.63 14.94 -9.62
CA GLU A 78 -14.30 15.28 -11.01
C GLU A 78 -12.84 15.72 -11.14
N ALA A 79 -12.33 16.49 -10.17
CA ALA A 79 -10.94 16.88 -10.11
C ALA A 79 -10.02 15.65 -9.97
N LEU A 80 -10.36 14.70 -9.08
CA LEU A 80 -9.64 13.44 -8.94
C LEU A 80 -9.55 12.68 -10.25
N LEU A 81 -10.68 12.53 -10.95
CA LEU A 81 -10.73 11.77 -12.21
C LEU A 81 -9.94 12.44 -13.34
N ALA A 82 -9.86 13.77 -13.34
CA ALA A 82 -9.12 14.56 -14.33
C ALA A 82 -7.65 14.78 -13.97
N ALA A 83 -7.26 14.55 -12.72
CA ALA A 83 -5.94 14.85 -12.18
C ALA A 83 -4.82 14.14 -12.93
N GLY A 84 -3.79 14.90 -13.33
CA GLY A 84 -2.48 14.33 -13.66
C GLY A 84 -1.71 13.94 -12.39
N VAL A 85 -0.50 13.42 -12.57
CA VAL A 85 0.34 13.00 -11.40
C VAL A 85 0.69 14.18 -10.50
N ASP A 86 1.01 15.34 -11.09
CA ASP A 86 1.35 16.53 -10.30
C ASP A 86 0.15 17.06 -9.50
N ASP A 87 -1.06 16.98 -10.06
CA ASP A 87 -2.29 17.33 -9.35
C ASP A 87 -2.57 16.35 -8.21
N LEU A 88 -2.31 15.04 -8.44
CA LEU A 88 -2.44 14.04 -7.38
C LEU A 88 -1.44 14.27 -6.24
N VAL A 89 -0.20 14.66 -6.55
CA VAL A 89 0.78 15.05 -5.53
C VAL A 89 0.22 16.18 -4.67
N ALA A 90 -0.37 17.21 -5.29
CA ALA A 90 -0.96 18.33 -4.55
C ALA A 90 -2.16 17.88 -3.69
N MET A 91 -3.07 17.04 -4.25
CA MET A 91 -4.22 16.51 -3.52
C MET A 91 -3.81 15.61 -2.36
N THR A 92 -2.76 14.81 -2.53
CA THR A 92 -2.22 13.94 -1.47
C THR A 92 -1.56 14.76 -0.36
N ALA A 93 -0.83 15.82 -0.72
CA ALA A 93 -0.20 16.71 0.25
C ALA A 93 -1.23 17.54 1.08
N ASP A 94 -2.41 17.80 0.52
CA ASP A 94 -3.48 18.55 1.18
C ASP A 94 -4.24 17.74 2.24
N GLU A 95 -4.22 16.40 2.12
CA GLU A 95 -4.85 15.44 3.05
C GLU A 95 -6.35 15.60 3.28
N GLU A 96 -7.05 16.34 2.44
CA GLU A 96 -8.50 16.54 2.62
C GLU A 96 -9.29 15.28 2.22
N TYR A 97 -8.88 14.60 1.11
CA TYR A 97 -9.59 13.45 0.54
C TYR A 97 -8.70 12.25 0.23
N ILE A 98 -7.37 12.42 0.26
CA ILE A 98 -6.40 11.35 0.09
C ILE A 98 -5.54 11.31 1.35
N ARG A 99 -5.87 10.38 2.23
CA ARG A 99 -5.26 10.26 3.56
C ARG A 99 -4.62 8.87 3.70
N PHE A 100 -4.00 8.65 4.85
CA PHE A 100 -3.34 7.37 5.17
C PHE A 100 -4.28 6.17 5.10
N ASP A 101 -5.58 6.35 5.34
CA ASP A 101 -6.64 5.34 5.36
C ASP A 101 -7.55 5.35 4.12
N SER A 102 -7.32 6.26 3.15
CA SER A 102 -8.26 6.52 2.05
C SER A 102 -7.57 6.74 0.69
N PHE A 103 -6.56 5.97 0.36
CA PHE A 103 -5.82 6.09 -0.91
C PHE A 103 -6.12 4.96 -1.91
N ILE A 104 -6.64 3.80 -1.46
CA ILE A 104 -7.00 2.69 -2.34
C ILE A 104 -8.30 3.01 -3.11
N ALA A 105 -9.31 3.55 -2.45
CA ALA A 105 -10.57 3.92 -3.10
C ALA A 105 -10.39 4.93 -4.25
N PRO A 106 -9.58 6.01 -4.14
CA PRO A 106 -9.21 6.86 -5.26
C PRO A 106 -8.57 6.12 -6.43
N ALA A 107 -7.68 5.14 -6.19
CA ALA A 107 -7.08 4.33 -7.25
C ALA A 107 -8.14 3.50 -8.01
N VAL A 108 -9.12 2.94 -7.28
CA VAL A 108 -10.28 2.24 -7.86
C VAL A 108 -11.13 3.19 -8.70
N ARG A 109 -11.48 4.36 -8.17
CA ARG A 109 -12.29 5.37 -8.88
C ARG A 109 -11.61 5.86 -10.16
N ARG A 110 -10.30 5.96 -10.17
CA ARG A 110 -9.50 6.33 -11.35
C ARG A 110 -9.32 5.18 -12.35
N GLY A 111 -9.86 3.99 -12.07
CA GLY A 111 -9.76 2.81 -12.93
C GLY A 111 -8.33 2.25 -13.01
N LEU A 112 -7.50 2.46 -11.99
CA LEU A 112 -6.15 1.90 -11.93
C LEU A 112 -6.17 0.41 -11.60
N LEU A 113 -7.09 -0.01 -10.72
CA LEU A 113 -7.16 -1.37 -10.20
C LEU A 113 -8.27 -2.18 -10.88
N SER A 114 -8.02 -3.47 -11.12
CA SER A 114 -9.01 -4.46 -11.57
C SER A 114 -9.38 -5.45 -10.48
N GLU A 115 -8.45 -5.67 -9.55
CA GLU A 115 -8.56 -6.64 -8.48
C GLU A 115 -7.76 -6.14 -7.29
N VAL A 116 -8.25 -6.36 -6.07
CA VAL A 116 -7.56 -6.01 -4.82
C VAL A 116 -7.57 -7.23 -3.91
N HIS A 117 -6.41 -7.65 -3.48
CA HIS A 117 -6.17 -8.66 -2.47
C HIS A 117 -5.74 -7.98 -1.18
N PHE A 118 -6.52 -8.18 -0.13
CA PHE A 118 -6.21 -7.67 1.20
C PHE A 118 -5.65 -8.78 2.07
N PHE A 119 -4.52 -8.52 2.68
CA PHE A 119 -3.97 -9.28 3.80
C PHE A 119 -3.78 -8.33 4.96
N CYS A 120 -4.87 -8.11 5.72
CA CYS A 120 -4.93 -7.14 6.81
C CYS A 120 -5.24 -7.84 8.13
N LYS A 121 -4.85 -7.22 9.25
CA LYS A 121 -4.98 -7.79 10.60
C LYS A 121 -5.94 -7.04 11.50
N GLU A 122 -6.43 -5.89 11.07
CA GLU A 122 -7.44 -5.11 11.80
C GLU A 122 -8.74 -5.94 11.94
N ASP A 123 -9.18 -6.16 13.17
CA ASP A 123 -10.33 -7.02 13.51
C ASP A 123 -11.48 -6.25 14.17
N ASP A 124 -11.28 -4.98 14.53
CA ASP A 124 -12.26 -4.13 15.21
C ASP A 124 -12.98 -3.15 14.27
N SER A 125 -12.59 -3.10 13.00
CA SER A 125 -13.26 -2.29 11.98
C SER A 125 -14.62 -2.86 11.62
N ASN A 126 -15.61 -1.97 11.46
CA ASN A 126 -16.92 -2.35 10.94
C ASN A 126 -16.95 -2.48 9.41
N GLU A 127 -15.88 -2.02 8.73
CA GLU A 127 -15.74 -2.06 7.27
C GLU A 127 -14.50 -2.88 6.92
N VAL A 128 -14.70 -3.97 6.18
CA VAL A 128 -13.65 -4.87 5.72
C VAL A 128 -13.35 -4.55 4.25
N GLY A 129 -12.15 -4.08 3.98
CA GLY A 129 -11.72 -3.74 2.63
C GLY A 129 -12.45 -2.53 2.05
N LEU A 130 -12.74 -2.61 0.76
CA LEU A 130 -13.44 -1.56 0.00
C LEU A 130 -14.96 -1.69 0.07
N ASP A 131 -15.64 -0.57 -0.06
CA ASP A 131 -17.09 -0.53 -0.21
C ASP A 131 -17.58 -1.37 -1.41
N ALA A 132 -18.58 -2.21 -1.17
CA ALA A 132 -19.11 -3.13 -2.17
C ALA A 132 -19.72 -2.41 -3.38
N ASP A 133 -20.36 -1.25 -3.17
CA ASP A 133 -20.96 -0.46 -4.25
C ASP A 133 -19.87 0.20 -5.09
N LEU A 134 -18.78 0.66 -4.46
CA LEU A 134 -17.59 1.17 -5.17
C LEU A 134 -17.01 0.07 -6.07
N CYS A 135 -16.78 -1.12 -5.52
CA CYS A 135 -16.25 -2.26 -6.27
C CYS A 135 -17.15 -2.64 -7.45
N ALA A 136 -18.47 -2.73 -7.21
CA ALA A 136 -19.44 -3.06 -8.26
C ALA A 136 -19.47 -2.01 -9.38
N GLN A 137 -19.48 -0.71 -9.03
CA GLN A 137 -19.49 0.39 -10.01
C GLN A 137 -18.21 0.44 -10.85
N ALA A 138 -17.06 0.15 -10.23
CA ALA A 138 -15.76 0.18 -10.90
C ALA A 138 -15.40 -1.13 -11.62
N GLY A 139 -16.17 -2.21 -11.41
CA GLY A 139 -15.85 -3.54 -11.90
C GLY A 139 -14.53 -4.06 -11.32
N VAL A 140 -14.34 -3.86 -10.02
CA VAL A 140 -13.19 -4.36 -9.24
C VAL A 140 -13.62 -5.56 -8.42
N GLN A 141 -12.79 -6.59 -8.38
CA GLN A 141 -12.96 -7.71 -7.47
C GLN A 141 -12.10 -7.47 -6.23
N GLN A 142 -12.60 -7.85 -5.07
CA GLN A 142 -11.79 -7.88 -3.85
C GLN A 142 -11.80 -9.27 -3.23
N VAL A 143 -10.65 -9.65 -2.68
CA VAL A 143 -10.41 -10.93 -2.01
C VAL A 143 -9.69 -10.63 -0.69
N VAL A 144 -10.18 -11.23 0.38
CA VAL A 144 -9.53 -11.15 1.70
C VAL A 144 -8.78 -12.44 1.96
N HIS A 145 -7.55 -12.33 2.41
CA HIS A 145 -6.69 -13.42 2.79
C HIS A 145 -6.55 -13.47 4.31
N ASP A 146 -6.92 -14.59 4.92
CA ASP A 146 -6.85 -14.77 6.37
C ASP A 146 -5.49 -15.27 6.85
N ASP A 147 -4.76 -15.97 5.97
CA ASP A 147 -3.48 -16.61 6.28
C ASP A 147 -2.41 -16.38 5.22
N VAL A 148 -1.15 -16.56 5.61
CA VAL A 148 0.02 -16.37 4.75
C VAL A 148 0.09 -17.42 3.65
N GLU A 149 -0.40 -18.65 3.88
CA GLU A 149 -0.39 -19.74 2.89
C GLU A 149 -1.21 -19.36 1.65
N SER A 150 -2.33 -18.67 1.84
CA SER A 150 -3.19 -18.22 0.74
C SER A 150 -2.50 -17.21 -0.19
N LEU A 151 -1.55 -16.41 0.33
CA LEU A 151 -0.75 -15.49 -0.47
C LEU A 151 0.21 -16.23 -1.41
N ALA A 152 0.80 -17.34 -0.97
CA ALA A 152 1.71 -18.14 -1.79
C ALA A 152 1.02 -18.72 -3.05
N HIS A 153 -0.30 -18.83 -3.02
CA HIS A 153 -1.12 -19.36 -4.12
C HIS A 153 -1.79 -18.29 -4.97
N LEU A 154 -1.54 -17.01 -4.68
CA LEU A 154 -2.04 -15.89 -5.49
C LEU A 154 -1.48 -15.97 -6.92
N ASP A 155 -2.37 -16.01 -7.91
CA ASP A 155 -2.03 -15.94 -9.34
C ASP A 155 -2.65 -14.69 -9.96
N PRO A 156 -1.95 -13.55 -9.95
CA PRO A 156 -2.49 -12.27 -10.40
C PRO A 156 -2.91 -12.32 -11.87
N THR A 157 -4.13 -11.88 -12.18
CA THR A 157 -4.66 -11.86 -13.55
C THR A 157 -4.06 -10.75 -14.42
N GLY A 158 -3.25 -9.88 -13.83
CA GLY A 158 -2.60 -8.73 -14.47
C GLY A 158 -1.30 -8.32 -13.78
N PRO A 159 -0.69 -7.21 -14.20
CA PRO A 159 0.51 -6.71 -13.54
C PRO A 159 0.21 -6.36 -12.08
N LEU A 160 1.08 -6.82 -11.20
CA LEU A 160 0.91 -6.68 -9.76
C LEU A 160 1.50 -5.37 -9.24
N ILE A 161 0.77 -4.72 -8.37
CA ILE A 161 1.28 -3.76 -7.38
C ILE A 161 1.38 -4.53 -6.06
N PHE A 162 2.58 -4.58 -5.48
CA PHE A 162 2.79 -5.10 -4.13
C PHE A 162 2.96 -3.92 -3.19
N ASP A 163 2.05 -3.81 -2.23
CA ASP A 163 1.97 -2.71 -1.28
C ASP A 163 2.07 -3.26 0.13
N LEU A 164 3.05 -2.78 0.89
CA LEU A 164 3.36 -3.24 2.24
C LEU A 164 3.44 -2.06 3.20
N CYS A 165 2.66 -2.12 4.26
CA CYS A 165 2.85 -1.31 5.46
C CYS A 165 3.59 -2.12 6.53
N LEU A 166 4.60 -1.54 7.16
CA LEU A 166 5.38 -2.27 8.17
C LEU A 166 4.63 -2.47 9.48
N ASP A 167 3.54 -1.74 9.72
CA ASP A 167 2.66 -1.97 10.87
C ASP A 167 1.94 -3.33 10.82
N LEU A 168 1.85 -3.97 9.65
CA LEU A 168 1.45 -5.38 9.53
C LEU A 168 2.17 -6.28 10.54
N PHE A 169 3.45 -5.99 10.81
CA PHE A 169 4.28 -6.81 11.68
C PHE A 169 4.17 -6.46 13.16
N ASN A 170 3.22 -5.59 13.52
CA ASN A 170 2.90 -5.23 14.89
C ASN A 170 1.48 -5.69 15.24
N HIS A 171 1.33 -6.50 16.31
CA HIS A 171 0.02 -6.92 16.80
C HIS A 171 -0.71 -5.82 17.58
N ALA A 172 0.04 -4.81 18.04
CA ALA A 172 -0.52 -3.72 18.82
C ALA A 172 -0.84 -2.55 17.89
N ASP A 173 -2.12 -2.26 17.73
CA ASP A 173 -2.63 -1.07 17.01
C ASP A 173 -2.59 0.15 17.92
N TYR A 174 -1.41 0.53 18.40
CA TYR A 174 -1.26 1.67 19.30
C TYR A 174 -0.07 2.53 18.91
N LEU A 175 -0.33 3.84 18.74
CA LEU A 175 0.69 4.87 18.63
C LEU A 175 1.54 4.93 19.92
N GLU A 176 2.85 4.98 19.75
CA GLU A 176 3.83 5.31 20.82
C GLU A 176 4.01 4.27 21.93
N PHE A 177 3.62 3.01 21.76
CA PHE A 177 3.89 1.94 22.73
C PHE A 177 4.91 0.95 22.20
N GLU A 178 5.59 0.26 23.12
CA GLU A 178 6.39 -0.92 22.78
C GLU A 178 5.53 -1.85 21.92
N GLY A 179 6.00 -2.15 20.71
CA GLY A 179 5.29 -2.99 19.78
C GLY A 179 5.19 -4.42 20.31
N ASP A 180 4.09 -5.09 19.99
CA ASP A 180 3.99 -6.55 20.08
C ASP A 180 4.30 -7.10 18.68
N LEU A 181 5.59 -7.13 18.35
CA LEU A 181 6.02 -7.45 16.99
C LEU A 181 5.87 -8.94 16.66
N TRP A 182 5.62 -9.23 15.41
CA TRP A 182 5.71 -10.59 14.89
C TRP A 182 7.09 -11.18 15.20
N THR A 183 7.14 -12.50 15.37
CA THR A 183 8.45 -13.17 15.50
C THR A 183 9.21 -13.13 14.18
N ASP A 184 10.55 -13.19 14.23
CA ASP A 184 11.38 -13.32 13.03
C ASP A 184 10.93 -14.47 12.10
N ALA A 185 10.42 -15.56 12.70
CA ALA A 185 9.94 -16.71 11.96
C ALA A 185 8.67 -16.39 11.17
N ASP A 186 7.72 -15.66 11.75
CA ASP A 186 6.46 -15.28 11.09
C ASP A 186 6.73 -14.26 9.97
N VAL A 187 7.63 -13.30 10.21
CA VAL A 187 8.07 -12.34 9.17
C VAL A 187 8.74 -13.06 8.01
N LEU A 188 9.61 -14.05 8.29
CA LEU A 188 10.27 -14.84 7.25
C LEU A 188 9.28 -15.69 6.47
N GLU A 189 8.28 -16.28 7.11
CA GLU A 189 7.22 -17.04 6.44
C GLU A 189 6.43 -16.14 5.48
N PHE A 190 6.04 -14.95 5.91
CA PHE A 190 5.38 -13.97 5.05
C PHE A 190 6.25 -13.58 3.84
N LEU A 191 7.54 -13.27 4.07
CA LEU A 191 8.47 -12.90 3.01
C LEU A 191 8.73 -14.06 2.03
N GLU A 192 8.79 -15.30 2.51
CA GLU A 192 8.91 -16.49 1.65
C GLU A 192 7.66 -16.67 0.79
N ALA A 193 6.46 -16.57 1.38
CA ALA A 193 5.19 -16.69 0.67
C ALA A 193 4.99 -15.60 -0.40
N THR A 194 5.46 -14.38 -0.14
CA THR A 194 5.27 -13.23 -1.02
C THR A 194 6.46 -12.93 -1.94
N SER A 195 7.59 -13.63 -1.78
CA SER A 195 8.84 -13.33 -2.50
C SER A 195 8.70 -13.31 -4.02
N SER A 196 7.94 -14.24 -4.60
CA SER A 196 7.70 -14.27 -6.04
C SER A 196 6.89 -13.08 -6.52
N HIS A 197 5.93 -12.64 -5.73
CA HIS A 197 5.08 -11.47 -6.01
C HIS A 197 5.92 -10.19 -5.97
N ILE A 198 6.73 -10.01 -4.93
CA ILE A 198 7.65 -8.86 -4.79
C ILE A 198 8.60 -8.78 -5.99
N LEU A 199 9.20 -9.91 -6.39
CA LEU A 199 10.19 -9.97 -7.47
C LEU A 199 9.59 -9.72 -8.86
N THR A 200 8.31 -9.99 -9.06
CA THR A 200 7.61 -9.84 -10.34
C THR A 200 6.68 -8.64 -10.40
N ALA A 201 6.46 -7.97 -9.28
CA ALA A 201 5.62 -6.77 -9.22
C ALA A 201 6.08 -5.68 -10.18
N ALA A 202 5.12 -5.04 -10.84
CA ALA A 202 5.37 -3.86 -11.65
C ALA A 202 5.74 -2.64 -10.77
N VAL A 203 5.15 -2.59 -9.57
CA VAL A 203 5.40 -1.55 -8.56
C VAL A 203 5.42 -2.20 -7.19
N VAL A 204 6.38 -1.80 -6.36
CA VAL A 204 6.46 -2.14 -4.93
C VAL A 204 6.42 -0.84 -4.15
N THR A 205 5.50 -0.72 -3.21
CA THR A 205 5.40 0.36 -2.26
C THR A 205 5.60 -0.17 -0.85
N ILE A 206 6.36 0.57 -0.03
CA ILE A 206 6.64 0.22 1.35
C ILE A 206 6.39 1.47 2.19
N SER A 207 5.43 1.38 3.11
CA SER A 207 5.18 2.39 4.14
C SER A 207 5.89 1.99 5.43
N LEU A 208 6.63 2.93 6.01
CA LEU A 208 7.28 2.73 7.30
C LEU A 208 6.28 2.84 8.45
N SER A 209 5.24 3.69 8.28
CA SER A 209 4.15 3.88 9.27
C SER A 209 4.69 4.10 10.69
N PHE A 210 5.64 5.03 10.85
CA PHE A 210 6.26 5.31 12.13
C PHE A 210 5.20 5.65 13.19
N GLY A 211 5.29 4.96 14.33
CA GLY A 211 4.36 5.06 15.45
C GLY A 211 3.30 3.95 15.46
N TYR A 212 2.97 3.35 14.31
CA TYR A 212 2.13 2.15 14.22
C TYR A 212 2.95 0.88 14.06
N SER A 213 4.09 0.95 13.39
CA SER A 213 5.01 -0.16 13.18
C SER A 213 5.91 -0.49 14.39
N GLY A 214 5.67 0.12 15.54
CA GLY A 214 6.46 -0.02 16.75
C GLY A 214 7.14 1.29 17.17
N THR A 215 8.16 1.21 18.01
CA THR A 215 8.96 2.35 18.47
C THR A 215 10.16 2.59 17.55
N GLU A 216 10.92 3.67 17.79
CA GLU A 216 12.17 3.95 17.05
C GLU A 216 13.28 2.87 17.30
N GLU A 217 13.11 2.03 18.34
CA GLU A 217 14.05 0.96 18.69
C GLU A 217 13.68 -0.38 18.05
N ASP A 218 12.42 -0.53 17.59
CA ASP A 218 11.88 -1.72 16.92
C ASP A 218 12.21 -1.70 15.43
#